data_db66c975ef79a520d3661d56cbaf692f
#
_entry.id   db66c975ef79a520d3661d56cbaf692f
#
_cell.length_a   1.000
_cell.length_b   1.000
_cell.length_c   1.000
_cell.angle_alpha   90.00
_cell.angle_beta   90.00
_cell.angle_gamma   90.00
#
_symmetry.space_group_name_H-M   'P 1'
#
loop_
_entity.id
_entity.type
_entity.pdbx_description
1 polymer ?
#
loop_
_entity_poly.entity_id
_entity_poly.type
_entity_poly.pdbx_seq_one_letter_code
_entity_poly.pdbx_strand_id
1 'polypeptide(L)'
;GTGMDARKLAFCAMGMALAFVTSYVKVFELPYGGSVTLFSMLFIVLIANWYGAKTGILVGFAYGLLQFIQGPYVLSLFQVCCDYVFAFAALGVAGFFGKKKNGLLIGYIVAVLARGFFHTLGGYLYWMDYMPENFPQSLKALYPIIYNYSYLLAEGVLTVILISLPPVKKALQTVARTAHGAN
;
A
#
# COMPACT_ATOMS: atom_id res chain seq x y z
N GLY A 1 -10.51 -22.03 -10.30
CA GLY A 1 -11.53 -21.10 -10.59
C GLY A 1 -11.05 -19.95 -11.39
N THR A 2 -11.73 -19.73 -12.44
CA THR A 2 -11.38 -18.69 -13.38
C THR A 2 -12.00 -17.35 -13.02
N GLY A 3 -12.76 -17.29 -11.94
CA GLY A 3 -13.46 -16.09 -11.55
C GLY A 3 -13.35 -15.79 -10.09
N MET A 4 -14.05 -14.75 -9.72
CA MET A 4 -14.20 -14.30 -8.35
C MET A 4 -15.37 -15.08 -7.75
N ASP A 5 -15.11 -16.11 -6.96
CA ASP A 5 -16.19 -16.79 -6.23
C ASP A 5 -16.68 -15.90 -5.07
N ALA A 6 -17.78 -16.31 -4.44
CA ALA A 6 -18.42 -15.49 -3.41
C ALA A 6 -17.50 -15.21 -2.21
N ARG A 7 -16.72 -16.21 -1.80
CA ARG A 7 -15.78 -16.05 -0.69
C ARG A 7 -14.68 -15.07 -1.04
N LYS A 8 -14.04 -15.25 -2.18
CA LYS A 8 -12.98 -14.39 -2.65
C LYS A 8 -13.47 -12.95 -2.82
N LEU A 9 -14.64 -12.77 -3.41
CA LEU A 9 -15.26 -11.45 -3.55
C LEU A 9 -15.50 -10.80 -2.19
N ALA A 10 -16.03 -11.55 -1.23
CA ALA A 10 -16.29 -11.04 0.13
C ALA A 10 -15.01 -10.61 0.83
N PHE A 11 -13.96 -11.44 0.77
CA PHE A 11 -12.69 -11.09 1.40
C PHE A 11 -12.02 -9.90 0.72
N CYS A 12 -12.08 -9.79 -0.60
CA CYS A 12 -11.57 -8.62 -1.31
C CYS A 12 -12.35 -7.36 -0.92
N ALA A 13 -13.67 -7.44 -0.86
CA ALA A 13 -14.50 -6.29 -0.48
C ALA A 13 -14.24 -5.85 0.96
N MET A 14 -14.17 -6.80 1.90
CA MET A 14 -13.87 -6.49 3.31
C MET A 14 -12.47 -5.90 3.47
N GLY A 15 -11.47 -6.48 2.82
CA GLY A 15 -10.10 -5.99 2.88
C GLY A 15 -9.98 -4.58 2.34
N MET A 16 -10.62 -4.31 1.19
CA MET A 16 -10.62 -2.98 0.59
C MET A 16 -11.36 -1.97 1.47
N ALA A 17 -12.49 -2.35 2.06
CA ALA A 17 -13.24 -1.51 2.98
C ALA A 17 -12.41 -1.17 4.24
N LEU A 18 -11.72 -2.17 4.81
CA LEU A 18 -10.84 -1.96 5.97
C LEU A 18 -9.67 -1.05 5.61
N ALA A 19 -9.06 -1.24 4.44
CA ALA A 19 -8.00 -0.37 3.96
C ALA A 19 -8.51 1.08 3.84
N PHE A 20 -9.69 1.26 3.26
CA PHE A 20 -10.29 2.58 3.07
C PHE A 20 -10.58 3.25 4.41
N VAL A 21 -11.24 2.55 5.33
CA VAL A 21 -11.57 3.10 6.66
C VAL A 21 -10.31 3.44 7.44
N THR A 22 -9.33 2.54 7.48
CA THR A 22 -8.09 2.77 8.23
C THR A 22 -7.22 3.84 7.59
N SER A 23 -7.39 4.11 6.29
CA SER A 23 -6.68 5.21 5.63
C SER A 23 -7.10 6.60 6.15
N TYR A 24 -8.28 6.71 6.76
CA TYR A 24 -8.71 7.95 7.41
C TYR A 24 -8.09 8.12 8.80
N VAL A 25 -7.56 7.06 9.41
CA VAL A 25 -6.88 7.15 10.70
C VAL A 25 -5.43 7.50 10.44
N LYS A 26 -5.14 8.77 10.40
CA LYS A 26 -3.81 9.31 10.10
C LYS A 26 -3.07 9.56 11.41
N VAL A 27 -2.09 8.74 11.71
CA VAL A 27 -1.23 8.89 12.87
C VAL A 27 -0.36 10.14 12.72
N PHE A 28 0.07 10.40 11.49
CA PHE A 28 0.86 11.55 11.13
C PHE A 28 0.57 11.93 9.68
N GLU A 29 0.51 13.25 9.40
CA GLU A 29 0.24 13.74 8.05
C GLU A 29 1.29 14.77 7.65
N LEU A 30 1.84 14.58 6.45
CA LEU A 30 2.79 15.50 5.83
C LEU A 30 2.04 16.45 4.87
N PRO A 31 2.61 17.63 4.57
CA PRO A 31 2.06 18.48 3.51
C PRO A 31 1.95 17.72 2.20
N TYR A 32 0.91 18.05 1.41
CA TYR A 32 0.66 17.47 0.07
C TYR A 32 0.34 15.98 0.07
N GLY A 33 -0.17 15.44 1.18
CA GLY A 33 -0.88 14.18 1.20
C GLY A 33 -0.13 12.96 1.71
N GLY A 34 1.18 13.04 1.92
CA GLY A 34 1.90 11.93 2.54
C GLY A 34 1.42 11.72 3.96
N SER A 35 1.00 10.51 4.31
CA SER A 35 0.49 10.22 5.64
C SER A 35 0.85 8.83 6.13
N VAL A 36 1.03 8.70 7.44
CA VAL A 36 1.18 7.42 8.13
C VAL A 36 -0.22 7.04 8.62
N THR A 37 -0.78 6.00 8.02
CA THR A 37 -2.13 5.54 8.37
C THR A 37 -2.09 4.31 9.28
N LEU A 38 -3.24 3.91 9.82
CA LEU A 38 -3.35 2.77 10.73
C LEU A 38 -3.40 1.46 9.93
N PHE A 39 -2.23 1.06 9.41
CA PHE A 39 -2.03 -0.22 8.71
C PHE A 39 -2.85 -0.39 7.43
N SER A 40 -3.20 0.71 6.74
CA SER A 40 -4.07 0.61 5.56
C SER A 40 -3.46 -0.23 4.43
N MET A 41 -2.14 -0.16 4.23
CA MET A 41 -1.46 -0.95 3.21
C MET A 41 -1.53 -2.46 3.47
N LEU A 42 -1.56 -2.86 4.74
CA LEU A 42 -1.59 -4.27 5.10
C LEU A 42 -2.81 -4.98 4.51
N PHE A 43 -3.97 -4.36 4.52
CA PHE A 43 -5.20 -5.00 4.04
C PHE A 43 -5.15 -5.30 2.54
N ILE A 44 -4.58 -4.40 1.74
CA ILE A 44 -4.40 -4.66 0.30
C ILE A 44 -3.35 -5.75 0.07
N VAL A 45 -2.26 -5.71 0.83
CA VAL A 45 -1.21 -6.73 0.76
C VAL A 45 -1.74 -8.11 1.14
N LEU A 46 -2.59 -8.19 2.17
CA LEU A 46 -3.23 -9.45 2.55
C LEU A 46 -4.04 -10.05 1.40
N ILE A 47 -4.85 -9.24 0.74
CA ILE A 47 -5.64 -9.70 -0.42
C ILE A 47 -4.71 -10.26 -1.51
N ALA A 48 -3.65 -9.53 -1.83
CA ALA A 48 -2.68 -9.97 -2.83
C ALA A 48 -2.01 -11.28 -2.41
N ASN A 49 -1.61 -11.36 -1.16
CA ASN A 49 -0.93 -12.53 -0.62
C ASN A 49 -1.83 -13.77 -0.61
N TRP A 50 -3.13 -13.58 -0.31
CA TRP A 50 -4.10 -14.68 -0.34
C TRP A 50 -4.40 -15.17 -1.75
N TYR A 51 -4.60 -14.26 -2.71
CA TYR A 51 -5.22 -14.56 -4.00
C TYR A 51 -4.32 -14.35 -5.21
N GLY A 52 -3.08 -13.91 -5.00
CA GLY A 52 -2.10 -13.74 -6.05
C GLY A 52 -1.99 -12.32 -6.59
N ALA A 53 -0.96 -12.10 -7.39
CA ALA A 53 -0.61 -10.77 -7.89
C ALA A 53 -1.69 -10.18 -8.80
N LYS A 54 -2.30 -10.98 -9.66
CA LYS A 54 -3.34 -10.48 -10.57
C LYS A 54 -4.50 -9.86 -9.80
N THR A 55 -5.05 -10.59 -8.83
CA THR A 55 -6.12 -10.09 -7.97
C THR A 55 -5.63 -8.90 -7.15
N GLY A 56 -4.42 -8.99 -6.58
CA GLY A 56 -3.86 -7.91 -5.78
C GLY A 56 -3.67 -6.62 -6.56
N ILE A 57 -3.21 -6.70 -7.79
CA ILE A 57 -3.03 -5.52 -8.65
C ILE A 57 -4.39 -4.90 -9.00
N LEU A 58 -5.38 -5.72 -9.33
CA LEU A 58 -6.73 -5.22 -9.63
C LEU A 58 -7.37 -4.54 -8.42
N VAL A 59 -7.26 -5.15 -7.24
CA VAL A 59 -7.80 -4.56 -6.00
C VAL A 59 -7.03 -3.30 -5.63
N GLY A 60 -5.70 -3.31 -5.77
CA GLY A 60 -4.88 -2.14 -5.54
C GLY A 60 -5.24 -0.99 -6.48
N PHE A 61 -5.48 -1.28 -7.75
CA PHE A 61 -5.96 -0.31 -8.72
C PHE A 61 -7.29 0.31 -8.26
N ALA A 62 -8.27 -0.53 -7.92
CA ALA A 62 -9.58 -0.06 -7.44
C ALA A 62 -9.44 0.80 -6.17
N TYR A 63 -8.59 0.37 -5.25
CA TYR A 63 -8.30 1.12 -4.03
C TYR A 63 -7.66 2.47 -4.34
N GLY A 64 -6.77 2.52 -5.31
CA GLY A 64 -6.16 3.78 -5.76
C GLY A 64 -7.19 4.77 -6.29
N LEU A 65 -8.20 4.28 -7.00
CA LEU A 65 -9.32 5.12 -7.46
C LEU A 65 -10.13 5.67 -6.27
N LEU A 66 -10.36 4.85 -5.24
CA LEU A 66 -11.01 5.32 -4.02
C LEU A 66 -10.19 6.39 -3.30
N GLN A 67 -8.88 6.22 -3.23
CA GLN A 67 -7.99 7.22 -2.65
C GLN A 67 -8.02 8.52 -3.44
N PHE A 68 -8.08 8.44 -4.77
CA PHE A 68 -8.20 9.61 -5.62
C PHE A 68 -9.51 10.37 -5.36
N ILE A 69 -10.62 9.65 -5.25
CA ILE A 69 -11.94 10.28 -5.01
C ILE A 69 -11.98 10.96 -3.64
N GLN A 70 -11.25 10.42 -2.66
CA GLN A 70 -11.27 10.88 -1.28
C GLN A 70 -10.72 12.29 -1.09
N GLY A 71 -9.76 12.72 -1.90
CA GLY A 71 -9.15 14.05 -1.76
C GLY A 71 -7.94 14.18 -2.67
N PRO A 72 -8.16 14.36 -3.98
CA PRO A 72 -7.09 14.26 -4.94
C PRO A 72 -6.15 15.46 -4.94
N TYR A 73 -4.87 15.19 -5.12
CA TYR A 73 -3.89 16.18 -5.53
C TYR A 73 -3.63 15.97 -7.01
N VAL A 74 -3.98 16.95 -7.84
CA VAL A 74 -3.90 16.83 -9.31
C VAL A 74 -2.98 17.90 -9.86
N LEU A 75 -1.86 17.50 -10.44
CA LEU A 75 -0.95 18.38 -11.17
C LEU A 75 -0.96 18.06 -12.68
N SER A 76 -1.10 16.80 -13.04
CA SER A 76 -1.24 16.34 -14.42
C SER A 76 -1.83 14.93 -14.42
N LEU A 77 -2.22 14.46 -15.61
CA LEU A 77 -2.74 13.09 -15.76
C LEU A 77 -1.68 12.05 -15.35
N PHE A 78 -0.43 12.22 -15.79
CA PHE A 78 0.61 11.26 -15.49
C PHE A 78 0.96 11.26 -13.99
N GLN A 79 0.93 12.43 -13.35
CA GLN A 79 1.11 12.52 -11.91
C GLN A 79 0.01 11.76 -11.17
N VAL A 80 -1.24 11.90 -11.56
CA VAL A 80 -2.36 11.13 -10.98
C VAL A 80 -2.14 9.63 -11.17
N CYS A 81 -1.69 9.22 -12.35
CA CYS A 81 -1.37 7.81 -12.60
C CYS A 81 -0.28 7.31 -11.66
N CYS A 82 0.80 8.07 -11.47
CA CYS A 82 1.89 7.68 -10.58
C CYS A 82 1.42 7.59 -9.13
N ASP A 83 0.71 8.61 -8.64
CA ASP A 83 0.40 8.74 -7.21
C ASP A 83 -0.82 7.92 -6.78
N TYR A 84 -1.76 7.65 -7.68
CA TYR A 84 -3.00 6.96 -7.31
C TYR A 84 -3.17 5.62 -8.01
N VAL A 85 -2.88 5.52 -9.30
CA VAL A 85 -3.12 4.28 -10.05
C VAL A 85 -1.98 3.30 -9.84
N PHE A 86 -0.78 3.68 -10.26
CA PHE A 86 0.37 2.77 -10.25
C PHE A 86 0.87 2.49 -8.84
N ALA A 87 0.90 3.50 -7.97
CA ALA A 87 1.39 3.34 -6.61
C ALA A 87 0.55 2.34 -5.82
N PHE A 88 -0.77 2.44 -5.89
CA PHE A 88 -1.63 1.51 -5.15
C PHE A 88 -1.75 0.14 -5.82
N ALA A 89 -1.76 0.09 -7.16
CA ALA A 89 -1.73 -1.18 -7.88
C ALA A 89 -0.44 -1.96 -7.58
N ALA A 90 0.67 -1.26 -7.38
CA ALA A 90 1.96 -1.87 -7.04
C ALA A 90 1.92 -2.69 -5.75
N LEU A 91 1.01 -2.38 -4.82
CA LEU A 91 0.85 -3.19 -3.60
C LEU A 91 0.49 -4.65 -3.93
N GLY A 92 -0.09 -4.89 -5.09
CA GLY A 92 -0.46 -6.22 -5.56
C GLY A 92 0.73 -7.14 -5.82
N VAL A 93 1.96 -6.62 -5.94
CA VAL A 93 3.15 -7.46 -6.13
C VAL A 93 3.41 -8.39 -4.95
N ALA A 94 2.84 -8.09 -3.78
CA ALA A 94 2.88 -8.99 -2.64
C ALA A 94 2.30 -10.37 -2.96
N GLY A 95 1.46 -10.47 -3.98
CA GLY A 95 0.86 -11.74 -4.41
C GLY A 95 1.85 -12.72 -5.02
N PHE A 96 3.02 -12.26 -5.47
CA PHE A 96 4.07 -13.17 -5.96
C PHE A 96 4.72 -13.97 -4.82
N PHE A 97 4.50 -13.58 -3.58
CA PHE A 97 5.17 -14.16 -2.41
C PHE A 97 4.24 -14.99 -1.54
N GLY A 98 2.95 -15.12 -1.92
CA GLY A 98 1.94 -15.72 -1.06
C GLY A 98 2.20 -17.18 -0.67
N LYS A 99 2.90 -17.93 -1.51
CA LYS A 99 3.20 -19.34 -1.26
C LYS A 99 4.61 -19.57 -0.68
N LYS A 100 5.37 -18.50 -0.47
CA LYS A 100 6.73 -18.60 0.03
C LYS A 100 6.76 -18.55 1.55
N LYS A 101 7.80 -19.16 2.14
CA LYS A 101 8.05 -19.01 3.57
C LYS A 101 8.23 -17.53 3.89
N ASN A 102 7.59 -17.08 4.97
CA ASN A 102 7.55 -15.66 5.33
C ASN A 102 7.01 -14.78 4.19
N GLY A 103 6.12 -15.33 3.37
CA GLY A 103 5.61 -14.66 2.18
C GLY A 103 4.83 -13.38 2.46
N LEU A 104 4.14 -13.30 3.60
CA LEU A 104 3.46 -12.06 3.99
C LEU A 104 4.47 -10.97 4.33
N LEU A 105 5.47 -11.27 5.14
CA LEU A 105 6.50 -10.30 5.53
C LEU A 105 7.28 -9.79 4.32
N ILE A 106 7.80 -10.71 3.51
CA ILE A 106 8.60 -10.36 2.33
C ILE A 106 7.72 -9.62 1.32
N GLY A 107 6.52 -10.13 1.07
CA GLY A 107 5.57 -9.51 0.15
C GLY A 107 5.19 -8.10 0.56
N TYR A 108 4.98 -7.87 1.86
CA TYR A 108 4.67 -6.55 2.37
C TYR A 108 5.83 -5.56 2.15
N ILE A 109 7.05 -5.97 2.48
CA ILE A 109 8.23 -5.11 2.30
C ILE A 109 8.41 -4.75 0.82
N VAL A 110 8.33 -5.75 -0.07
CA VAL A 110 8.46 -5.51 -1.52
C VAL A 110 7.34 -4.59 -2.03
N ALA A 111 6.11 -4.80 -1.56
CA ALA A 111 4.96 -3.99 -1.97
C ALA A 111 5.13 -2.52 -1.55
N VAL A 112 5.58 -2.27 -0.33
CA VAL A 112 5.83 -0.90 0.16
C VAL A 112 6.91 -0.22 -0.67
N LEU A 113 8.00 -0.93 -0.98
CA LEU A 113 9.08 -0.39 -1.81
C LEU A 113 8.58 -0.09 -3.23
N ALA A 114 7.76 -0.97 -3.80
CA ALA A 114 7.17 -0.78 -5.13
C ALA A 114 6.23 0.43 -5.18
N ARG A 115 5.39 0.59 -4.16
CA ARG A 115 4.53 1.78 -4.04
C ARG A 115 5.39 3.04 -3.99
N GLY A 116 6.42 3.03 -3.16
CA GLY A 116 7.32 4.17 -3.00
C GLY A 116 8.03 4.57 -4.29
N PHE A 117 8.33 3.60 -5.14
CA PHE A 117 8.93 3.87 -6.45
C PHE A 117 8.05 4.80 -7.29
N PHE A 118 6.75 4.51 -7.38
CA PHE A 118 5.84 5.31 -8.19
C PHE A 118 5.58 6.70 -7.60
N HIS A 119 5.44 6.82 -6.28
CA HIS A 119 5.34 8.13 -5.64
C HIS A 119 6.62 8.94 -5.84
N THR A 120 7.77 8.30 -5.76
CA THR A 120 9.06 8.96 -5.96
C THR A 120 9.22 9.43 -7.40
N LEU A 121 8.82 8.60 -8.37
CA LEU A 121 8.82 8.99 -9.79
C LEU A 121 7.95 10.23 -10.00
N GLY A 122 6.72 10.21 -9.50
CA GLY A 122 5.84 11.39 -9.55
C GLY A 122 6.46 12.59 -8.83
N GLY A 123 7.14 12.34 -7.73
CA GLY A 123 7.84 13.38 -6.96
C GLY A 123 8.89 14.11 -7.76
N TYR A 124 9.74 13.36 -8.44
CA TYR A 124 10.79 13.97 -9.28
C TYR A 124 10.21 14.73 -10.48
N LEU A 125 9.14 14.22 -11.09
CA LEU A 125 8.57 14.82 -12.27
C LEU A 125 7.70 16.03 -11.97
N TYR A 126 7.01 16.06 -10.83
CA TYR A 126 5.93 17.02 -10.59
C TYR A 126 5.99 17.77 -9.27
N TRP A 127 6.65 17.22 -8.24
CA TRP A 127 6.54 17.74 -6.87
C TRP A 127 7.78 18.47 -6.38
N MET A 128 8.84 18.61 -7.18
CA MET A 128 10.07 19.28 -6.76
C MET A 128 9.84 20.74 -6.38
N ASP A 129 8.92 21.43 -7.07
CA ASP A 129 8.63 22.85 -6.80
C ASP A 129 7.89 23.05 -5.46
N TYR A 130 7.37 21.98 -4.87
CA TYR A 130 6.65 22.00 -3.60
C TYR A 130 7.53 21.67 -2.40
N MET A 131 8.81 21.52 -2.62
CA MET A 131 9.77 21.27 -1.55
C MET A 131 9.77 22.44 -0.56
N PRO A 132 9.70 22.19 0.77
CA PRO A 132 9.77 23.26 1.76
C PRO A 132 11.07 24.06 1.65
N GLU A 133 10.98 25.38 1.85
CA GLU A 133 12.16 26.25 1.75
C GLU A 133 13.24 25.91 2.79
N ASN A 134 12.83 25.39 3.94
CA ASN A 134 13.74 25.00 5.01
C ASN A 134 14.33 23.59 4.81
N PHE A 135 14.00 22.90 3.72
CA PHE A 135 14.61 21.60 3.43
C PHE A 135 16.09 21.81 3.07
N PRO A 136 17.02 20.98 3.61
CA PRO A 136 18.45 21.17 3.38
C PRO A 136 18.79 21.14 1.90
N GLN A 137 19.46 22.18 1.40
CA GLN A 137 19.82 22.29 -0.01
C GLN A 137 20.77 21.18 -0.46
N SER A 138 21.62 20.70 0.42
CA SER A 138 22.53 19.59 0.13
C SER A 138 21.78 18.29 -0.18
N LEU A 139 20.51 18.15 0.27
CA LEU A 139 19.69 16.96 0.08
C LEU A 139 18.59 17.17 -0.95
N LYS A 140 18.57 18.31 -1.65
CA LYS A 140 17.50 18.67 -2.60
C LYS A 140 17.24 17.56 -3.63
N ALA A 141 18.31 16.99 -4.19
CA ALA A 141 18.17 15.94 -5.21
C ALA A 141 17.53 14.66 -4.66
N LEU A 142 17.57 14.45 -3.35
CA LEU A 142 16.99 13.28 -2.69
C LEU A 142 15.62 13.55 -2.09
N TYR A 143 15.09 14.78 -2.24
CA TYR A 143 13.84 15.17 -1.59
C TYR A 143 12.67 14.20 -1.89
N PRO A 144 12.37 13.82 -3.14
CA PRO A 144 11.25 12.90 -3.40
C PRO A 144 11.42 11.53 -2.73
N ILE A 145 12.65 11.02 -2.65
CA ILE A 145 12.93 9.76 -1.96
C ILE A 145 12.69 9.92 -0.46
N ILE A 146 13.28 10.95 0.13
CA ILE A 146 13.17 11.21 1.57
C ILE A 146 11.70 11.45 1.95
N TYR A 147 11.00 12.28 1.21
CA TYR A 147 9.59 12.59 1.47
C TYR A 147 8.73 11.32 1.42
N ASN A 148 8.77 10.60 0.29
CA ASN A 148 7.85 9.48 0.09
C ASN A 148 8.19 8.27 0.97
N TYR A 149 9.47 7.94 1.11
CA TYR A 149 9.83 6.81 1.95
C TYR A 149 9.74 7.12 3.44
N SER A 150 9.72 8.39 3.86
CA SER A 150 9.55 8.73 5.27
C SER A 150 8.20 8.23 5.81
N TYR A 151 7.08 8.53 5.15
CA TYR A 151 5.78 8.07 5.62
C TYR A 151 5.52 6.60 5.31
N LEU A 152 6.01 6.10 4.15
CA LEU A 152 5.83 4.71 3.79
C LEU A 152 6.60 3.77 4.72
N LEU A 153 7.86 4.09 5.02
CA LEU A 153 8.66 3.26 5.91
C LEU A 153 8.21 3.38 7.36
N ALA A 154 7.71 4.54 7.78
CA ALA A 154 7.14 4.66 9.13
C ALA A 154 5.96 3.72 9.33
N GLU A 155 4.99 3.73 8.42
CA GLU A 155 3.87 2.77 8.47
C GLU A 155 4.39 1.35 8.28
N GLY A 156 5.34 1.15 7.37
CA GLY A 156 5.92 -0.16 7.08
C GLY A 156 6.58 -0.80 8.30
N VAL A 157 7.38 -0.05 9.03
CA VAL A 157 8.04 -0.55 10.25
C VAL A 157 7.00 -0.93 11.31
N LEU A 158 6.00 -0.06 11.52
CA LEU A 158 4.93 -0.36 12.46
C LEU A 158 4.17 -1.63 12.07
N THR A 159 3.89 -1.80 10.79
CA THR A 159 3.20 -2.99 10.27
C THR A 159 4.06 -4.25 10.43
N VAL A 160 5.35 -4.17 10.10
CA VAL A 160 6.27 -5.32 10.26
C VAL A 160 6.34 -5.75 11.73
N ILE A 161 6.42 -4.79 12.64
CA ILE A 161 6.38 -5.10 14.07
C ILE A 161 5.08 -5.82 14.41
N LEU A 162 3.93 -5.29 13.97
CA LEU A 162 2.61 -5.85 14.27
C LEU A 162 2.49 -7.29 13.77
N ILE A 163 2.79 -7.55 12.50
CA ILE A 163 2.61 -8.88 11.90
C ILE A 163 3.66 -9.89 12.36
N SER A 164 4.73 -9.43 12.99
CA SER A 164 5.77 -10.30 13.58
C SER A 164 5.44 -10.72 15.00
N LEU A 165 4.46 -10.07 15.67
CA LEU A 165 4.03 -10.49 16.98
C LEU A 165 3.37 -11.87 16.89
N PRO A 166 3.77 -12.85 17.74
CA PRO A 166 3.27 -14.22 17.63
C PRO A 166 1.74 -14.35 17.61
N PRO A 167 0.96 -13.67 18.48
CA PRO A 167 -0.50 -13.79 18.41
C PRO A 167 -1.10 -13.22 17.12
N VAL A 168 -0.53 -12.13 16.60
CA VAL A 168 -0.99 -11.53 15.34
C VAL A 168 -0.65 -12.44 14.16
N LYS A 169 0.58 -12.93 14.11
CA LYS A 169 1.02 -13.87 13.07
C LYS A 169 0.12 -15.10 13.02
N LYS A 170 -0.20 -15.67 14.18
CA LYS A 170 -1.09 -16.82 14.28
C LYS A 170 -2.49 -16.50 13.81
N ALA A 171 -3.04 -15.36 14.22
CA ALA A 171 -4.37 -14.91 13.79
C ALA A 171 -4.43 -14.72 12.27
N LEU A 172 -3.41 -14.11 11.67
CA LEU A 172 -3.35 -13.89 10.22
C LEU A 172 -3.23 -15.22 9.46
N GLN A 173 -2.52 -16.20 10.01
CA GLN A 173 -2.47 -17.55 9.41
C GLN A 173 -3.85 -18.21 9.39
N THR A 174 -4.63 -18.04 10.46
CA THR A 174 -6.00 -18.55 10.53
C THR A 174 -6.90 -17.86 9.52
N VAL A 175 -6.81 -16.54 9.41
CA VAL A 175 -7.59 -15.78 8.43
C VAL A 175 -7.24 -16.20 7.00
N ALA A 176 -5.95 -16.42 6.73
CA ALA A 176 -5.49 -16.86 5.41
C ALA A 176 -6.12 -18.21 5.02
N ARG A 177 -6.18 -19.17 5.96
CA ARG A 177 -6.84 -20.45 5.70
C ARG A 177 -8.31 -20.27 5.37
N THR A 178 -9.01 -19.40 6.10
CA THR A 178 -10.43 -19.10 5.81
C THR A 178 -10.58 -18.43 4.45
N ALA A 179 -9.71 -17.49 4.11
CA ALA A 179 -9.73 -16.81 2.81
C ALA A 179 -9.54 -17.80 1.65
N HIS A 180 -8.73 -18.84 1.85
CA HIS A 180 -8.50 -19.89 0.85
C HIS A 180 -9.61 -20.97 0.83
N GLY A 181 -10.57 -20.91 1.74
CA GLY A 181 -11.63 -21.91 1.81
C GLY A 181 -11.32 -23.15 2.64
N ALA A 182 -10.22 -23.13 3.40
CA ALA A 182 -9.90 -24.22 4.32
C ALA A 182 -10.63 -24.03 5.65
N ASN A 183 -11.01 -25.14 6.27
CA ASN A 183 -11.69 -25.13 7.58
C ASN A 183 -10.67 -25.23 8.73
#